data_09f706537ccf50da4ea9fe900836117c
#
_entry.id   09f706537ccf50da4ea9fe900836117c
#
_cell.length_a   1.000
_cell.length_b   1.000
_cell.length_c   1.000
_cell.angle_alpha   90.00
_cell.angle_beta   90.00
_cell.angle_gamma   90.00
#
_symmetry.space_group_name_H-M   'P 1'
#
loop_
_entity.id
_entity.type
_entity.pdbx_description
1 polymer ?
#
loop_
_entity_poly.entity_id
_entity_poly.type
_entity_poly.pdbx_seq_one_letter_code
_entity_poly.pdbx_strand_id
1 'polypeptide(L)'
;MITEINDIFTEINDLLMRKISVARAFSHLLPLTSHLFISLLLLSSCGLRKQTATGDNAVSAQPVGPAFCADSAYAFCEAQCDFGPRTMNSQAHDDCGAWIMEKFKSYGMSVTPQQTLLKGYDGTMLRATNIIASYRPELTDRILICAHWDSRPWADNDPDEANHRKPVLAANDGASGVAVMLELARLLREYGGAGARGHEDTSAADTSRATSVSDSILAPPHLRTPAPPLTLGVDFICFDAEDWGTPQWDDTPSDGDTWALGAQYWAANPHVDGYTARYGILLDMVGGQGAQFYQEQQSLHYARSIVDKVWRASQVVGFGSFFPSREGVGITDDHLPVNRVAKIPCIDIIPYYPDCPQSSFGPTWHTVNDDMAHIDRNTLQAVGQTLIQVLWSE
;
A
#
# COMPACT_ATOMS: atom_id res chain seq x y z
N MET A 1 -6.07 38.55 -33.31
CA MET A 1 -5.76 37.93 -32.01
C MET A 1 -5.56 36.40 -32.10
N ILE A 2 -6.44 35.60 -32.74
CA ILE A 2 -6.21 34.13 -32.91
C ILE A 2 -5.15 33.83 -33.98
N THR A 3 -5.08 34.63 -35.05
CA THR A 3 -4.05 34.52 -36.10
C THR A 3 -2.64 34.87 -35.60
N GLU A 4 -2.52 35.89 -34.77
CA GLU A 4 -1.23 36.32 -34.23
C GLU A 4 -0.65 35.29 -33.22
N ILE A 5 -1.51 34.56 -32.49
CA ILE A 5 -1.08 33.50 -31.57
C ILE A 5 -0.51 32.30 -32.34
N ASN A 6 -1.12 31.93 -33.47
CA ASN A 6 -0.62 30.83 -34.31
C ASN A 6 0.74 31.16 -34.97
N ASP A 7 0.97 32.42 -35.35
CA ASP A 7 2.25 32.84 -35.91
C ASP A 7 3.38 32.78 -34.89
N ILE A 8 3.12 33.14 -33.62
CA ILE A 8 4.07 33.02 -32.52
C ILE A 8 4.43 31.56 -32.19
N PHE A 9 3.44 30.65 -32.22
CA PHE A 9 3.69 29.22 -32.02
C PHE A 9 4.56 28.61 -33.17
N THR A 10 4.37 29.07 -34.38
CA THR A 10 5.14 28.60 -35.55
C THR A 10 6.59 29.08 -35.47
N GLU A 11 6.84 30.33 -35.07
CA GLU A 11 8.21 30.85 -34.86
C GLU A 11 8.96 30.16 -33.72
N ILE A 12 8.27 29.87 -32.61
CA ILE A 12 8.88 29.15 -31.47
C ILE A 12 9.28 27.71 -31.86
N ASN A 13 8.44 27.00 -32.63
CA ASN A 13 8.76 25.67 -33.10
C ASN A 13 9.94 25.64 -34.08
N ASP A 14 10.05 26.62 -34.98
CA ASP A 14 11.19 26.74 -35.90
C ASP A 14 12.49 27.05 -35.17
N LEU A 15 12.44 27.86 -34.12
CA LEU A 15 13.60 28.17 -33.28
C LEU A 15 14.09 26.95 -32.48
N LEU A 16 13.15 26.14 -32.00
CA LEU A 16 13.44 24.87 -31.28
C LEU A 16 14.09 23.84 -32.20
N MET A 17 13.55 23.69 -33.42
CA MET A 17 14.06 22.72 -34.41
C MET A 17 15.47 23.13 -34.92
N ARG A 18 15.77 24.40 -35.05
CA ARG A 18 17.12 24.90 -35.39
C ARG A 18 18.14 24.60 -34.29
N LYS A 19 17.77 24.70 -33.01
CA LYS A 19 18.67 24.37 -31.87
C LYS A 19 18.96 22.86 -31.79
N ILE A 20 18.01 22.01 -32.11
CA ILE A 20 18.18 20.55 -32.14
C ILE A 20 19.08 20.12 -33.32
N SER A 21 19.00 20.79 -34.47
CA SER A 21 19.85 20.53 -35.62
C SER A 21 21.33 20.90 -35.39
N VAL A 22 21.60 21.99 -34.65
CA VAL A 22 22.97 22.38 -34.30
C VAL A 22 23.59 21.42 -33.27
N ALA A 23 22.83 20.89 -32.34
CA ALA A 23 23.30 19.90 -31.38
C ALA A 23 23.68 18.55 -32.03
N ARG A 24 23.01 18.15 -33.12
CA ARG A 24 23.36 16.93 -33.89
C ARG A 24 24.60 17.07 -34.77
N ALA A 25 25.00 18.29 -35.16
CA ALA A 25 26.19 18.53 -35.98
C ALA A 25 27.52 18.48 -35.18
N PHE A 26 27.48 18.58 -33.85
CA PHE A 26 28.68 18.55 -33.00
C PHE A 26 29.04 17.15 -32.46
N SER A 27 28.25 16.12 -32.71
CA SER A 27 28.50 14.76 -32.22
C SER A 27 29.37 13.87 -33.13
N HIS A 28 29.85 14.37 -34.27
CA HIS A 28 30.61 13.58 -35.25
C HIS A 28 32.07 14.02 -35.50
N LEU A 29 32.66 14.83 -34.62
CA LEU A 29 34.05 15.26 -34.77
C LEU A 29 34.83 15.16 -33.46
N LEU A 30 35.25 13.94 -33.10
CA LEU A 30 36.38 13.71 -32.19
C LEU A 30 37.17 12.49 -32.69
N PRO A 31 38.44 12.66 -33.08
CA PRO A 31 39.22 11.58 -33.63
C PRO A 31 39.93 10.74 -32.57
N LEU A 32 40.10 9.46 -32.92
CA LEU A 32 40.98 8.45 -32.34
C LEU A 32 42.42 8.98 -32.04
N THR A 33 42.68 9.44 -30.81
CA THR A 33 44.06 9.50 -30.31
C THR A 33 44.09 9.58 -28.79
N SER A 34 43.91 8.46 -28.09
CA SER A 34 44.37 8.30 -26.69
C SER A 34 44.21 6.86 -26.15
N HIS A 35 44.67 5.90 -26.94
CA HIS A 35 44.89 4.53 -26.45
C HIS A 35 46.39 4.19 -26.43
N LEU A 36 47.28 5.02 -25.89
CA LEU A 36 48.67 4.63 -25.73
C LEU A 36 49.44 5.34 -24.58
N PHE A 37 48.82 5.65 -23.45
CA PHE A 37 49.56 6.21 -22.29
C PHE A 37 49.01 5.80 -20.92
N ILE A 38 48.45 4.59 -20.75
CA ILE A 38 48.10 4.03 -19.44
C ILE A 38 48.59 2.59 -19.34
N SER A 39 49.89 2.37 -19.45
CA SER A 39 50.49 1.05 -19.18
C SER A 39 51.93 1.16 -18.65
N LEU A 40 52.22 2.17 -17.82
CA LEU A 40 53.56 2.20 -17.19
C LEU A 40 53.56 3.03 -15.90
N LEU A 41 52.72 2.73 -14.91
CA LEU A 41 52.85 3.28 -13.54
C LEU A 41 52.06 2.41 -12.51
N LEU A 42 52.36 1.12 -12.52
CA LEU A 42 51.91 0.21 -11.47
C LEU A 42 53.12 -0.60 -10.94
N LEU A 43 54.09 0.06 -10.32
CA LEU A 43 55.05 -0.59 -9.42
C LEU A 43 55.73 0.52 -8.61
N SER A 44 55.33 0.69 -7.40
CA SER A 44 56.04 1.22 -6.24
C SER A 44 55.15 2.11 -5.38
N SER A 45 54.53 1.52 -4.37
CA SER A 45 54.49 2.10 -3.02
C SER A 45 53.64 1.21 -2.12
N CYS A 46 54.24 0.21 -1.49
CA CYS A 46 53.78 -0.29 -0.20
C CYS A 46 53.98 0.81 0.85
N GLY A 47 52.96 1.63 1.03
CA GLY A 47 52.83 2.54 2.15
C GLY A 47 51.64 2.09 2.98
N LEU A 48 51.88 1.46 4.14
CA LEU A 48 50.86 1.23 5.16
C LEU A 48 50.29 2.57 5.59
N ARG A 49 49.23 3.02 4.94
CA ARG A 49 48.38 4.09 5.45
C ARG A 49 47.36 3.40 6.32
N LYS A 50 47.51 3.48 7.64
CA LYS A 50 46.46 3.24 8.59
C LYS A 50 45.24 4.09 8.19
N GLN A 51 44.30 3.51 7.50
CA GLN A 51 43.00 4.07 7.33
C GLN A 51 42.33 3.97 8.70
N THR A 52 42.28 5.09 9.42
CA THR A 52 41.33 5.23 10.52
C THR A 52 39.95 5.08 9.90
N ALA A 53 39.41 3.92 10.00
CA ALA A 53 37.98 3.69 9.79
C ALA A 53 37.25 4.55 10.84
N THR A 54 36.79 5.72 10.43
CA THR A 54 35.66 6.34 11.10
C THR A 54 34.52 5.37 10.86
N GLY A 55 34.32 4.47 11.84
CA GLY A 55 33.23 3.54 11.84
C GLY A 55 31.95 4.36 11.99
N ASP A 56 31.28 4.61 10.88
CA ASP A 56 29.83 4.65 10.89
C ASP A 56 29.40 3.22 11.29
N ASN A 57 29.23 3.03 12.59
CA ASN A 57 28.44 1.96 13.14
C ASN A 57 26.99 2.22 12.74
N ALA A 58 26.65 2.01 11.47
CA ALA A 58 25.32 1.68 11.07
C ALA A 58 25.03 0.34 11.75
N VAL A 59 24.48 0.39 12.97
CA VAL A 59 23.88 -0.78 13.61
C VAL A 59 22.88 -1.28 12.59
N SER A 60 23.17 -2.42 11.95
CA SER A 60 22.23 -3.04 11.01
C SER A 60 20.95 -3.27 11.81
N ALA A 61 19.87 -2.58 11.44
CA ALA A 61 18.60 -2.75 12.11
C ALA A 61 18.25 -4.24 12.04
N GLN A 62 17.96 -4.83 13.21
CA GLN A 62 17.55 -6.23 13.28
C GLN A 62 16.04 -6.29 13.11
N PRO A 63 15.51 -7.35 12.49
CA PRO A 63 14.07 -7.60 12.47
C PRO A 63 13.50 -7.64 13.89
N VAL A 64 12.35 -6.99 14.08
CA VAL A 64 11.62 -6.92 15.36
C VAL A 64 10.15 -7.26 15.17
N GLY A 65 9.47 -7.61 16.26
CA GLY A 65 8.05 -7.95 16.24
C GLY A 65 7.77 -9.42 15.93
N PRO A 66 6.49 -9.84 15.98
CA PRO A 66 6.06 -11.20 15.67
C PRO A 66 6.18 -11.51 14.17
N ALA A 67 6.07 -12.79 13.82
CA ALA A 67 5.94 -13.20 12.43
C ALA A 67 4.51 -12.88 11.93
N PHE A 68 4.40 -12.27 10.78
CA PHE A 68 3.13 -12.12 10.07
C PHE A 68 2.70 -13.47 9.49
N CYS A 69 1.41 -13.77 9.50
CA CYS A 69 0.87 -15.01 8.96
C CYS A 69 0.11 -14.74 7.65
N ALA A 70 0.75 -15.01 6.52
CA ALA A 70 0.14 -14.84 5.19
C ALA A 70 -1.08 -15.72 4.97
N ASP A 71 -1.11 -16.94 5.55
CA ASP A 71 -2.26 -17.83 5.44
C ASP A 71 -3.49 -17.26 6.16
N SER A 72 -3.29 -16.60 7.32
CA SER A 72 -4.38 -15.90 8.01
C SER A 72 -4.88 -14.72 7.17
N ALA A 73 -3.99 -13.90 6.63
CA ALA A 73 -4.36 -12.78 5.77
C ALA A 73 -5.09 -13.27 4.50
N TYR A 74 -4.60 -14.32 3.86
CA TYR A 74 -5.27 -14.95 2.71
C TYR A 74 -6.68 -15.42 3.07
N ALA A 75 -6.86 -16.09 4.21
CA ALA A 75 -8.18 -16.54 4.68
C ALA A 75 -9.11 -15.36 5.00
N PHE A 76 -8.60 -14.22 5.49
CA PHE A 76 -9.40 -13.01 5.69
C PHE A 76 -9.80 -12.34 4.36
N CYS A 77 -8.95 -12.42 3.34
CA CYS A 77 -9.28 -11.96 2.00
C CYS A 77 -10.40 -12.83 1.41
N GLU A 78 -10.23 -14.17 1.46
CA GLU A 78 -11.21 -15.15 0.99
C GLU A 78 -12.58 -14.97 1.68
N ALA A 79 -12.59 -14.80 3.01
CA ALA A 79 -13.81 -14.60 3.77
C ALA A 79 -14.59 -13.32 3.38
N GLN A 80 -13.90 -12.25 2.96
CA GLN A 80 -14.53 -11.05 2.42
C GLN A 80 -15.13 -11.34 1.03
N CYS A 81 -14.41 -12.07 0.18
CA CYS A 81 -14.87 -12.48 -1.15
C CYS A 81 -16.06 -13.43 -1.10
N ASP A 82 -16.21 -14.26 -0.06
CA ASP A 82 -17.32 -15.19 0.11
C ASP A 82 -18.69 -14.49 0.28
N PHE A 83 -18.71 -13.20 0.68
CA PHE A 83 -19.95 -12.39 0.66
C PHE A 83 -20.35 -12.00 -0.78
N GLY A 84 -19.45 -12.10 -1.75
CA GLY A 84 -19.59 -11.59 -3.09
C GLY A 84 -19.07 -10.16 -3.24
N PRO A 85 -19.35 -9.52 -4.39
CA PRO A 85 -18.97 -8.12 -4.63
C PRO A 85 -19.58 -7.19 -3.56
N ARG A 86 -18.72 -6.47 -2.85
CA ARG A 86 -19.10 -5.55 -1.77
C ARG A 86 -19.45 -4.17 -2.32
N THR A 87 -20.22 -4.15 -3.41
CA THR A 87 -20.62 -2.90 -4.04
C THR A 87 -21.56 -2.11 -3.13
N MET A 88 -21.40 -0.81 -3.15
CA MET A 88 -22.21 0.11 -2.35
C MET A 88 -23.72 -0.20 -2.45
N ASN A 89 -24.43 -0.08 -1.33
CA ASN A 89 -25.89 -0.34 -1.20
C ASN A 89 -26.32 -1.81 -1.38
N SER A 90 -25.41 -2.76 -1.57
CA SER A 90 -25.75 -4.18 -1.69
C SER A 90 -25.86 -4.87 -0.32
N GLN A 91 -26.51 -6.04 -0.27
CA GLN A 91 -26.56 -6.87 0.94
C GLN A 91 -25.18 -7.45 1.27
N ALA A 92 -24.37 -7.82 0.24
CA ALA A 92 -23.01 -8.31 0.43
C ALA A 92 -22.12 -7.26 1.12
N HIS A 93 -22.28 -5.99 0.76
CA HIS A 93 -21.62 -4.88 1.41
C HIS A 93 -22.04 -4.76 2.89
N ASP A 94 -23.36 -4.71 3.17
CA ASP A 94 -23.86 -4.59 4.54
C ASP A 94 -23.38 -5.76 5.43
N ASP A 95 -23.42 -7.00 4.93
CA ASP A 95 -23.02 -8.21 5.65
C ASP A 95 -21.49 -8.28 5.88
N CYS A 96 -20.69 -7.95 4.87
CA CYS A 96 -19.23 -7.91 4.98
C CYS A 96 -18.78 -6.84 5.96
N GLY A 97 -19.35 -5.64 5.90
CA GLY A 97 -19.04 -4.56 6.85
C GLY A 97 -19.33 -4.97 8.29
N ALA A 98 -20.46 -5.65 8.54
CA ALA A 98 -20.78 -6.20 9.86
C ALA A 98 -19.74 -7.25 10.30
N TRP A 99 -19.32 -8.13 9.39
CA TRP A 99 -18.30 -9.14 9.67
C TRP A 99 -16.92 -8.50 9.98
N ILE A 100 -16.48 -7.50 9.23
CA ILE A 100 -15.22 -6.77 9.49
C ILE A 100 -15.24 -6.18 10.90
N MET A 101 -16.32 -5.49 11.26
CA MET A 101 -16.47 -4.90 12.60
C MET A 101 -16.39 -5.96 13.72
N GLU A 102 -17.06 -7.10 13.55
CA GLU A 102 -17.01 -8.20 14.53
C GLU A 102 -15.61 -8.83 14.62
N LYS A 103 -14.87 -8.94 13.50
CA LYS A 103 -13.49 -9.41 13.52
C LYS A 103 -12.59 -8.50 14.33
N PHE A 104 -12.62 -7.19 14.10
CA PHE A 104 -11.84 -6.24 14.90
C PHE A 104 -12.21 -6.27 16.39
N LYS A 105 -13.51 -6.33 16.73
CA LYS A 105 -13.96 -6.49 18.12
C LYS A 105 -13.44 -7.77 18.74
N SER A 106 -13.44 -8.88 17.99
CA SER A 106 -12.93 -10.17 18.48
C SER A 106 -11.44 -10.13 18.82
N TYR A 107 -10.70 -9.22 18.21
CA TYR A 107 -9.28 -8.94 18.51
C TYR A 107 -9.10 -7.86 19.58
N GLY A 108 -10.18 -7.45 20.26
CA GLY A 108 -10.12 -6.51 21.38
C GLY A 108 -9.96 -5.05 20.96
N MET A 109 -10.23 -4.72 19.69
CA MET A 109 -10.24 -3.33 19.24
C MET A 109 -11.53 -2.62 19.69
N SER A 110 -11.42 -1.33 19.98
CA SER A 110 -12.57 -0.44 20.09
C SER A 110 -13.06 -0.08 18.70
N VAL A 111 -14.28 -0.48 18.33
CA VAL A 111 -14.80 -0.29 16.97
C VAL A 111 -15.88 0.77 16.94
N THR A 112 -15.70 1.78 16.09
CA THR A 112 -16.64 2.89 15.85
C THR A 112 -17.04 2.89 14.37
N PRO A 113 -18.30 2.56 14.02
CA PRO A 113 -18.81 2.78 12.67
C PRO A 113 -19.13 4.26 12.45
N GLN A 114 -18.62 4.84 11.38
CA GLN A 114 -18.97 6.19 10.95
C GLN A 114 -19.89 6.10 9.74
N GLN A 115 -21.18 6.17 10.00
CA GLN A 115 -22.23 6.05 8.98
C GLN A 115 -22.57 7.40 8.38
N THR A 116 -22.72 7.45 7.04
CA THR A 116 -23.09 8.66 6.32
C THR A 116 -23.78 8.32 4.99
N LEU A 117 -24.36 9.36 4.35
CA LEU A 117 -24.85 9.28 2.97
C LEU A 117 -23.93 10.11 2.08
N LEU A 118 -23.30 9.47 1.12
CA LEU A 118 -22.42 10.11 0.14
C LEU A 118 -23.11 10.15 -1.22
N LYS A 119 -22.76 11.12 -2.04
CA LYS A 119 -23.28 11.25 -3.40
C LYS A 119 -22.25 10.72 -4.38
N GLY A 120 -22.55 9.63 -5.06
CA GLY A 120 -21.74 9.08 -6.14
C GLY A 120 -21.69 9.98 -7.37
N TYR A 121 -20.78 9.66 -8.31
CA TYR A 121 -20.56 10.44 -9.54
C TYR A 121 -21.84 10.62 -10.38
N ASP A 122 -22.70 9.61 -10.39
CA ASP A 122 -23.97 9.55 -11.13
C ASP A 122 -25.18 10.12 -10.35
N GLY A 123 -24.93 10.66 -9.16
CA GLY A 123 -25.96 11.18 -8.25
C GLY A 123 -26.60 10.12 -7.36
N THR A 124 -26.20 8.84 -7.45
CA THR A 124 -26.64 7.79 -6.55
C THR A 124 -26.28 8.13 -5.11
N MET A 125 -27.23 7.97 -4.19
CA MET A 125 -26.96 8.12 -2.76
C MET A 125 -26.44 6.80 -2.19
N LEU A 126 -25.19 6.85 -1.72
CA LEU A 126 -24.42 5.72 -1.19
C LEU A 126 -24.55 5.68 0.32
N ARG A 127 -25.03 4.57 0.88
CA ARG A 127 -25.03 4.34 2.34
C ARG A 127 -23.63 3.87 2.73
N ALA A 128 -22.79 4.79 3.15
CA ALA A 128 -21.41 4.50 3.47
C ALA A 128 -21.20 4.29 4.97
N THR A 129 -20.26 3.39 5.31
CA THR A 129 -19.83 3.12 6.68
C THR A 129 -18.31 2.98 6.72
N ASN A 130 -17.61 4.08 7.07
CA ASN A 130 -16.20 3.93 7.46
C ASN A 130 -16.12 3.16 8.78
N ILE A 131 -15.25 2.15 8.85
CA ILE A 131 -15.06 1.33 10.03
C ILE A 131 -13.75 1.71 10.71
N ILE A 132 -13.82 2.27 11.90
CA ILE A 132 -12.64 2.66 12.68
C ILE A 132 -12.44 1.64 13.80
N ALA A 133 -11.27 1.00 13.84
CA ALA A 133 -10.92 0.03 14.87
C ALA A 133 -9.62 0.47 15.58
N SER A 134 -9.74 0.81 16.87
CA SER A 134 -8.66 1.40 17.64
C SER A 134 -8.05 0.39 18.63
N TYR A 135 -6.75 0.14 18.49
CA TYR A 135 -5.92 -0.49 19.50
C TYR A 135 -5.43 0.56 20.48
N ARG A 136 -5.64 0.34 21.80
CA ARG A 136 -5.27 1.26 22.87
C ARG A 136 -5.78 2.69 22.62
N PRO A 137 -7.11 2.88 22.55
CA PRO A 137 -7.72 4.18 22.22
C PRO A 137 -7.41 5.28 23.24
N GLU A 138 -6.97 4.92 24.44
CA GLU A 138 -6.56 5.85 25.49
C GLU A 138 -5.23 6.58 25.20
N LEU A 139 -4.42 6.08 24.25
CA LEU A 139 -3.15 6.70 23.88
C LEU A 139 -3.38 7.74 22.79
N THR A 140 -2.81 8.93 22.99
CA THR A 140 -2.86 10.02 21.99
C THR A 140 -1.74 9.91 20.94
N ASP A 141 -0.67 9.20 21.27
CA ASP A 141 0.44 8.93 20.37
C ASP A 141 0.09 7.70 19.55
N ARG A 142 -0.23 7.90 18.26
CA ARG A 142 -0.91 6.90 17.43
C ARG A 142 -0.35 6.86 16.01
N ILE A 143 -0.51 5.71 15.36
CA ILE A 143 -0.30 5.50 13.93
C ILE A 143 -1.62 5.09 13.30
N LEU A 144 -1.88 5.60 12.09
CA LEU A 144 -3.02 5.24 11.26
C LEU A 144 -2.61 4.22 10.20
N ILE A 145 -3.34 3.11 10.09
CA ILE A 145 -3.28 2.18 8.96
C ILE A 145 -4.66 2.13 8.33
N CYS A 146 -4.77 2.33 7.03
CA CYS A 146 -6.05 2.38 6.36
C CYS A 146 -6.05 1.56 5.05
N ALA A 147 -7.24 1.21 4.61
CA ALA A 147 -7.54 0.55 3.34
C ALA A 147 -9.00 0.82 3.01
N HIS A 148 -9.41 0.76 1.74
CA HIS A 148 -10.82 0.70 1.43
C HIS A 148 -11.35 -0.73 1.53
N TRP A 149 -12.69 -0.91 1.66
CA TRP A 149 -13.29 -2.22 1.83
C TRP A 149 -14.47 -2.49 0.89
N ASP A 150 -15.00 -1.45 0.23
CA ASP A 150 -15.99 -1.60 -0.82
C ASP A 150 -15.37 -2.22 -2.09
N SER A 151 -16.16 -2.49 -3.09
CA SER A 151 -15.71 -3.01 -4.37
C SER A 151 -16.35 -2.29 -5.54
N ARG A 152 -15.61 -2.22 -6.64
CA ARG A 152 -16.03 -1.62 -7.91
C ARG A 152 -17.35 -2.22 -8.40
N PRO A 153 -18.39 -1.42 -8.68
CA PRO A 153 -19.67 -1.95 -9.16
C PRO A 153 -19.65 -2.35 -10.64
N TRP A 154 -18.56 -2.10 -11.34
CA TRP A 154 -18.38 -2.44 -12.74
C TRP A 154 -16.92 -2.75 -13.09
N ALA A 155 -16.71 -3.78 -13.92
CA ALA A 155 -15.39 -4.20 -14.38
C ALA A 155 -14.98 -3.40 -15.63
N ASP A 156 -14.85 -2.08 -15.49
CA ASP A 156 -14.72 -1.14 -16.60
C ASP A 156 -13.33 -1.13 -17.28
N ASN A 157 -12.35 -1.85 -16.71
CA ASN A 157 -11.05 -2.10 -17.32
C ASN A 157 -10.89 -3.54 -17.85
N ASP A 158 -11.96 -4.33 -17.86
CA ASP A 158 -11.92 -5.71 -18.37
C ASP A 158 -11.69 -5.68 -19.89
N PRO A 159 -10.78 -6.52 -20.45
CA PRO A 159 -10.54 -6.57 -21.89
C PRO A 159 -11.74 -7.06 -22.71
N ASP A 160 -12.71 -7.75 -22.09
CA ASP A 160 -13.99 -8.10 -22.70
C ASP A 160 -15.08 -7.09 -22.28
N GLU A 161 -15.51 -6.25 -23.21
CA GLU A 161 -16.56 -5.25 -22.99
C GLU A 161 -17.87 -5.85 -22.44
N ALA A 162 -18.14 -7.15 -22.68
CA ALA A 162 -19.31 -7.85 -22.12
C ALA A 162 -19.25 -7.96 -20.59
N ASN A 163 -18.09 -7.75 -20.00
CA ASN A 163 -17.87 -7.74 -18.55
C ASN A 163 -18.03 -6.35 -17.92
N HIS A 164 -17.94 -5.28 -18.70
CA HIS A 164 -17.85 -3.90 -18.16
C HIS A 164 -18.97 -3.53 -17.18
N ARG A 165 -20.16 -4.12 -17.31
CA ARG A 165 -21.31 -3.87 -16.40
C ARG A 165 -21.42 -4.88 -15.25
N LYS A 166 -20.45 -5.79 -15.10
CA LYS A 166 -20.44 -6.75 -14.01
C LYS A 166 -19.70 -6.16 -12.81
N PRO A 167 -20.15 -6.46 -11.58
CA PRO A 167 -19.40 -6.06 -10.39
C PRO A 167 -18.10 -6.84 -10.29
N VAL A 168 -17.06 -6.20 -9.74
CA VAL A 168 -15.77 -6.82 -9.44
C VAL A 168 -15.82 -7.50 -8.08
N LEU A 169 -15.26 -8.71 -7.96
CA LEU A 169 -15.16 -9.40 -6.67
C LEU A 169 -14.18 -8.67 -5.73
N ALA A 170 -13.18 -8.00 -6.29
CA ALA A 170 -12.25 -7.13 -5.58
C ALA A 170 -11.47 -7.85 -4.47
N ALA A 171 -10.85 -8.97 -4.82
CA ALA A 171 -10.02 -9.73 -3.90
C ALA A 171 -8.72 -8.99 -3.57
N ASN A 172 -8.13 -8.32 -4.56
CA ASN A 172 -6.95 -7.47 -4.37
C ASN A 172 -7.36 -6.03 -4.06
N ASP A 173 -8.29 -5.51 -4.83
CA ASP A 173 -8.77 -4.13 -4.82
C ASP A 173 -9.89 -3.95 -3.80
N GLY A 174 -9.47 -3.66 -2.58
CA GLY A 174 -10.13 -3.49 -1.32
C GLY A 174 -9.90 -4.63 -0.32
N ALA A 175 -10.18 -5.90 -0.63
CA ALA A 175 -10.14 -6.95 0.39
C ALA A 175 -8.73 -7.27 0.88
N SER A 176 -7.68 -7.14 0.06
CA SER A 176 -6.30 -7.46 0.44
C SER A 176 -5.75 -6.53 1.53
N GLY A 177 -6.03 -5.23 1.43
CA GLY A 177 -5.62 -4.24 2.44
C GLY A 177 -6.27 -4.50 3.79
N VAL A 178 -7.59 -4.71 3.80
CA VAL A 178 -8.35 -5.06 5.01
C VAL A 178 -7.87 -6.39 5.61
N ALA A 179 -7.55 -7.38 4.78
CA ALA A 179 -7.03 -8.67 5.25
C ALA A 179 -5.69 -8.53 5.99
N VAL A 180 -4.78 -7.70 5.48
CA VAL A 180 -3.52 -7.37 6.18
C VAL A 180 -3.81 -6.67 7.50
N MET A 181 -4.73 -5.69 7.53
CA MET A 181 -5.11 -4.99 8.77
C MET A 181 -5.71 -5.91 9.82
N LEU A 182 -6.55 -6.88 9.43
CA LEU A 182 -7.13 -7.87 10.36
C LEU A 182 -6.07 -8.78 10.98
N GLU A 183 -5.08 -9.21 10.20
CA GLU A 183 -3.96 -10.02 10.73
C GLU A 183 -3.07 -9.18 11.66
N LEU A 184 -2.79 -7.92 11.33
CA LEU A 184 -2.10 -7.00 12.23
C LEU A 184 -2.86 -6.81 13.55
N ALA A 185 -4.18 -6.63 13.49
CA ALA A 185 -5.02 -6.49 14.68
C ALA A 185 -4.98 -7.74 15.57
N ARG A 186 -5.00 -8.95 14.95
CA ARG A 186 -4.84 -10.22 15.65
C ARG A 186 -3.48 -10.28 16.38
N LEU A 187 -2.41 -9.90 15.70
CA LEU A 187 -1.05 -9.89 16.27
C LEU A 187 -0.88 -8.83 17.36
N LEU A 188 -1.50 -7.65 17.21
CA LEU A 188 -1.51 -6.62 18.25
C LEU A 188 -2.19 -7.11 19.54
N ARG A 189 -3.30 -7.85 19.44
CA ARG A 189 -3.93 -8.50 20.59
C ARG A 189 -2.99 -9.46 21.29
N GLU A 190 -2.29 -10.29 20.51
CA GLU A 190 -1.47 -11.38 21.03
C GLU A 190 -0.13 -10.89 21.58
N TYR A 191 0.52 -9.94 20.93
CA TYR A 191 1.90 -9.53 21.19
C TYR A 191 2.06 -8.05 21.60
N GLY A 192 1.05 -7.20 21.37
CA GLY A 192 1.19 -5.75 21.60
C GLY A 192 1.12 -5.30 23.04
N GLY A 193 0.64 -6.11 23.97
CA GLY A 193 0.46 -5.76 25.38
C GLY A 193 1.69 -6.04 26.27
N ALA A 194 1.80 -5.32 27.40
CA ALA A 194 2.86 -5.51 28.40
C ALA A 194 2.83 -6.88 29.15
N GLY A 195 1.94 -7.76 28.78
CA GLY A 195 1.75 -9.09 29.34
C GLY A 195 1.68 -10.20 28.29
N ALA A 196 2.21 -9.96 27.09
CA ALA A 196 2.31 -10.98 26.05
C ALA A 196 3.02 -12.21 26.62
N ARG A 197 2.25 -13.27 26.88
CA ARG A 197 2.75 -14.53 27.45
C ARG A 197 3.68 -15.12 26.43
N GLY A 198 4.97 -15.26 26.78
CA GLY A 198 5.83 -16.20 26.11
C GLY A 198 5.08 -17.53 26.04
N HIS A 199 5.03 -18.11 24.86
CA HIS A 199 4.42 -19.43 24.64
C HIS A 199 5.11 -20.42 25.59
N GLU A 200 4.52 -20.68 26.77
CA GLU A 200 4.80 -21.90 27.49
C GLU A 200 4.17 -23.03 26.66
N ASP A 201 5.02 -23.93 26.19
CA ASP A 201 4.62 -25.20 25.59
C ASP A 201 3.65 -25.92 26.55
N THR A 202 2.37 -25.70 26.40
CA THR A 202 1.36 -26.62 26.94
C THR A 202 1.14 -27.71 25.90
N SER A 203 2.03 -28.69 25.93
CA SER A 203 1.73 -30.02 25.39
C SER A 203 0.64 -30.66 26.26
N ALA A 204 -0.60 -30.55 25.86
CA ALA A 204 -1.69 -31.41 26.31
C ALA A 204 -2.68 -31.63 25.16
N ALA A 205 -2.49 -32.74 24.55
CA ALA A 205 -3.39 -33.56 23.78
C ALA A 205 -4.84 -33.06 23.56
N ASP A 206 -5.15 -32.76 22.30
CA ASP A 206 -6.39 -33.28 21.72
C ASP A 206 -6.09 -33.83 20.31
N THR A 207 -6.05 -35.14 20.21
CA THR A 207 -5.86 -35.93 18.99
C THR A 207 -7.20 -36.16 18.36
N SER A 208 -7.56 -35.37 17.33
CA SER A 208 -8.42 -35.91 16.27
C SER A 208 -8.31 -35.08 14.99
N ARG A 209 -7.59 -35.67 14.05
CA ARG A 209 -7.81 -35.63 12.61
C ARG A 209 -7.50 -34.32 11.86
N ALA A 210 -6.21 -34.13 11.54
CA ALA A 210 -5.84 -33.36 10.36
C ALA A 210 -4.80 -34.18 9.58
N THR A 211 -5.13 -34.48 8.36
CA THR A 211 -4.24 -35.11 7.37
C THR A 211 -3.10 -34.15 7.02
N SER A 212 -1.90 -34.69 7.18
CA SER A 212 -0.64 -34.03 6.82
C SER A 212 -0.56 -33.69 5.34
N VAL A 213 -0.32 -32.42 5.02
CA VAL A 213 0.44 -32.03 3.84
C VAL A 213 1.64 -31.23 4.33
N SER A 214 2.77 -31.89 4.29
CA SER A 214 4.08 -31.33 4.49
C SER A 214 4.45 -30.58 3.21
N ASP A 215 4.57 -29.25 3.29
CA ASP A 215 5.50 -28.53 2.45
C ASP A 215 6.08 -27.35 3.24
N SER A 216 7.31 -27.58 3.65
CA SER A 216 8.16 -26.64 4.36
C SER A 216 8.67 -25.58 3.39
N ILE A 217 8.05 -24.41 3.36
CA ILE A 217 8.73 -23.20 2.95
C ILE A 217 9.22 -22.54 4.25
N LEU A 218 10.50 -22.68 4.49
CA LEU A 218 11.23 -22.17 5.63
C LEU A 218 11.13 -20.65 5.68
N ALA A 219 10.25 -20.12 6.52
CA ALA A 219 10.51 -18.83 7.13
C ALA A 219 11.86 -18.96 7.89
N PRO A 220 12.79 -18.01 7.75
CA PRO A 220 14.09 -18.12 8.41
C PRO A 220 13.89 -18.22 9.94
N PRO A 221 14.60 -19.13 10.63
CA PRO A 221 14.34 -19.50 12.03
C PRO A 221 14.86 -18.49 13.06
N HIS A 222 15.02 -17.23 12.70
CA HIS A 222 15.57 -16.20 13.57
C HIS A 222 14.51 -15.15 13.80
N LEU A 223 13.84 -15.25 14.87
CA LEU A 223 13.25 -14.13 15.57
C LEU A 223 12.23 -14.61 16.60
N ARG A 224 12.75 -15.07 17.70
CA ARG A 224 11.97 -15.18 18.93
C ARG A 224 12.70 -14.49 20.07
N THR A 225 13.12 -13.25 19.85
CA THR A 225 13.23 -12.33 20.99
C THR A 225 11.81 -11.89 21.31
N PRO A 226 11.36 -11.95 22.58
CA PRO A 226 10.08 -11.36 22.97
C PRO A 226 10.05 -9.93 22.43
N ALA A 227 9.11 -9.64 21.54
CA ALA A 227 8.96 -8.29 21.01
C ALA A 227 8.63 -7.37 22.20
N PRO A 228 9.26 -6.19 22.33
CA PRO A 228 8.86 -5.24 23.34
C PRO A 228 7.39 -4.88 23.13
N PRO A 229 6.63 -4.61 24.21
CA PRO A 229 5.24 -4.16 24.06
C PRO A 229 5.21 -2.85 23.29
N LEU A 230 4.22 -2.70 22.40
CA LEU A 230 4.00 -1.44 21.72
C LEU A 230 3.67 -0.34 22.75
N THR A 231 4.26 0.84 22.57
CA THR A 231 4.05 1.99 23.45
C THR A 231 3.05 3.00 22.89
N LEU A 232 2.56 2.77 21.66
CA LEU A 232 1.64 3.65 20.94
C LEU A 232 0.29 2.97 20.66
N GLY A 233 -0.70 3.78 20.32
CA GLY A 233 -1.98 3.34 19.78
C GLY A 233 -1.90 3.10 18.26
N VAL A 234 -2.77 2.24 17.75
CA VAL A 234 -2.94 2.03 16.31
C VAL A 234 -4.41 2.15 15.97
N ASP A 235 -4.73 2.94 14.95
CA ASP A 235 -6.05 2.97 14.36
C ASP A 235 -6.02 2.28 13.00
N PHE A 236 -6.95 1.36 12.83
CA PHE A 236 -7.28 0.81 11.53
C PHE A 236 -8.55 1.49 11.04
N ILE A 237 -8.49 2.07 9.83
CA ILE A 237 -9.68 2.65 9.20
C ILE A 237 -9.93 1.94 7.88
N CYS A 238 -11.07 1.24 7.79
CA CYS A 238 -11.56 0.75 6.51
C CYS A 238 -12.45 1.85 5.92
N PHE A 239 -11.97 2.53 4.90
CA PHE A 239 -12.73 3.53 4.16
C PHE A 239 -13.77 2.87 3.27
N ASP A 240 -14.89 3.55 3.06
CA ASP A 240 -16.01 3.06 2.26
C ASP A 240 -16.24 3.99 1.05
N ALA A 241 -16.89 3.47 0.02
CA ALA A 241 -17.18 4.24 -1.20
C ALA A 241 -15.91 4.89 -1.82
N GLU A 242 -14.79 4.18 -1.78
CA GLU A 242 -13.59 4.57 -2.49
C GLU A 242 -13.83 4.41 -3.99
N ASP A 243 -14.37 3.25 -4.38
CA ASP A 243 -14.36 2.70 -5.73
C ASP A 243 -15.66 2.96 -6.52
N TRP A 244 -16.45 3.95 -6.12
CA TRP A 244 -17.61 4.44 -6.87
C TRP A 244 -17.26 5.58 -7.81
N GLY A 245 -16.02 5.71 -8.25
CA GLY A 245 -15.56 6.75 -9.15
C GLY A 245 -16.12 6.60 -10.58
N THR A 246 -16.04 7.68 -11.36
CA THR A 246 -16.52 7.73 -12.75
C THR A 246 -15.95 6.58 -13.60
N PRO A 247 -16.79 5.76 -14.24
CA PRO A 247 -16.32 4.63 -15.05
C PRO A 247 -15.70 5.09 -16.37
N GLN A 248 -14.84 4.26 -16.95
CA GLN A 248 -14.07 4.58 -18.15
C GLN A 248 -14.92 4.88 -19.41
N TRP A 249 -16.19 4.47 -19.45
CA TRP A 249 -17.10 4.79 -20.57
C TRP A 249 -17.88 6.09 -20.39
N ASP A 250 -17.71 6.79 -19.27
CA ASP A 250 -18.45 8.03 -18.98
C ASP A 250 -17.50 9.23 -19.06
N ASP A 251 -17.61 9.98 -20.16
CA ASP A 251 -16.82 11.18 -20.41
C ASP A 251 -17.47 12.44 -19.78
N THR A 252 -18.49 12.29 -18.94
CA THR A 252 -19.18 13.42 -18.31
C THR A 252 -18.21 14.17 -17.40
N PRO A 253 -17.97 15.47 -17.61
CA PRO A 253 -17.14 16.24 -16.70
C PRO A 253 -17.70 16.20 -15.28
N SER A 254 -16.91 15.72 -14.35
CA SER A 254 -17.21 15.76 -12.92
C SER A 254 -16.75 17.08 -12.34
N ASP A 255 -17.59 17.74 -11.56
CA ASP A 255 -17.31 19.00 -10.86
C ASP A 255 -16.61 18.79 -9.51
N GLY A 256 -16.13 17.56 -9.24
CA GLY A 256 -15.43 17.20 -8.01
C GLY A 256 -14.66 15.88 -8.15
N ASP A 257 -13.95 15.55 -7.10
CA ASP A 257 -13.30 14.26 -6.97
C ASP A 257 -14.36 13.21 -6.63
N THR A 258 -14.51 12.21 -7.47
CA THR A 258 -15.56 11.18 -7.36
C THR A 258 -15.03 9.88 -6.73
N TRP A 259 -13.74 9.83 -6.41
CA TRP A 259 -13.04 8.73 -5.78
C TRP A 259 -12.81 8.99 -4.29
N ALA A 260 -12.51 7.96 -3.52
CA ALA A 260 -12.14 8.09 -2.11
C ALA A 260 -13.17 8.84 -1.26
N LEU A 261 -14.47 8.69 -1.55
CA LEU A 261 -15.54 9.50 -0.92
C LEU A 261 -15.61 9.30 0.59
N GLY A 262 -15.39 8.08 1.09
CA GLY A 262 -15.36 7.78 2.51
C GLY A 262 -14.19 8.44 3.22
N ALA A 263 -13.01 8.42 2.64
CA ALA A 263 -11.84 9.10 3.18
C ALA A 263 -11.99 10.62 3.14
N GLN A 264 -12.61 11.17 2.08
CA GLN A 264 -12.94 12.60 2.02
C GLN A 264 -13.88 13.00 3.17
N TYR A 265 -14.91 12.19 3.43
CA TYR A 265 -15.84 12.44 4.52
C TYR A 265 -15.16 12.34 5.89
N TRP A 266 -14.40 11.26 6.13
CA TRP A 266 -13.69 11.07 7.39
C TRP A 266 -12.67 12.17 7.66
N ALA A 267 -11.90 12.57 6.66
CA ALA A 267 -10.88 13.60 6.81
C ALA A 267 -11.49 14.97 7.19
N ALA A 268 -12.71 15.26 6.70
CA ALA A 268 -13.46 16.47 7.07
C ALA A 268 -14.21 16.33 8.41
N ASN A 269 -14.52 15.09 8.83
CA ASN A 269 -15.31 14.77 10.03
C ASN A 269 -14.66 13.63 10.81
N PRO A 270 -13.47 13.82 11.42
CA PRO A 270 -12.82 12.75 12.14
C PRO A 270 -13.70 12.15 13.24
N HIS A 271 -13.55 10.87 13.52
CA HIS A 271 -14.33 10.12 14.51
C HIS A 271 -14.08 10.56 15.96
N VAL A 272 -13.03 11.34 16.20
CA VAL A 272 -12.70 11.99 17.49
C VAL A 272 -12.35 13.45 17.18
N ASP A 273 -12.91 14.37 17.99
CA ASP A 273 -12.60 15.79 17.88
C ASP A 273 -11.10 16.05 18.07
N GLY A 274 -10.49 16.77 17.11
CA GLY A 274 -9.07 17.06 17.15
C GLY A 274 -8.18 15.82 16.93
N TYR A 275 -8.70 14.76 16.29
CA TYR A 275 -7.94 13.56 15.97
C TYR A 275 -6.64 13.89 15.23
N THR A 276 -5.57 13.23 15.66
CA THR A 276 -4.26 13.28 14.98
C THR A 276 -3.55 11.95 15.13
N ALA A 277 -2.66 11.67 14.18
CA ALA A 277 -1.74 10.55 14.23
C ALA A 277 -0.34 11.02 13.81
N ARG A 278 0.72 10.31 14.25
CA ARG A 278 2.09 10.61 13.79
C ARG A 278 2.20 10.58 12.27
N TYR A 279 1.57 9.57 11.67
CA TYR A 279 1.47 9.36 10.23
C TYR A 279 0.42 8.30 9.92
N GLY A 280 0.07 8.20 8.63
CA GLY A 280 -0.79 7.17 8.07
C GLY A 280 -0.06 6.31 7.04
N ILE A 281 -0.53 5.09 6.86
CA ILE A 281 -0.14 4.17 5.79
C ILE A 281 -1.42 3.59 5.18
N LEU A 282 -1.68 3.91 3.92
CA LEU A 282 -2.75 3.31 3.12
C LEU A 282 -2.24 2.01 2.51
N LEU A 283 -3.09 1.00 2.45
CA LEU A 283 -2.85 -0.30 1.86
C LEU A 283 -3.88 -0.52 0.74
N ASP A 284 -3.47 -0.33 -0.48
CA ASP A 284 -4.30 -0.60 -1.64
C ASP A 284 -3.69 -1.64 -2.55
N MET A 285 -4.50 -2.63 -2.97
CA MET A 285 -4.10 -3.74 -3.85
C MET A 285 -2.80 -4.48 -3.40
N VAL A 286 -2.69 -4.77 -2.09
CA VAL A 286 -1.46 -5.31 -1.48
C VAL A 286 -1.36 -6.83 -1.48
N GLY A 287 -2.21 -7.54 -2.24
CA GLY A 287 -2.24 -9.00 -2.31
C GLY A 287 -1.97 -9.59 -3.69
N GLY A 288 -1.86 -8.77 -4.74
CA GLY A 288 -1.79 -9.24 -6.13
C GLY A 288 -0.50 -9.98 -6.49
N GLN A 289 -0.60 -10.95 -7.41
CA GLN A 289 0.54 -11.67 -7.94
C GLN A 289 1.49 -10.76 -8.70
N GLY A 290 2.80 -10.89 -8.44
CA GLY A 290 3.85 -10.13 -9.11
C GLY A 290 3.93 -8.65 -8.72
N ALA A 291 3.23 -8.24 -7.68
CA ALA A 291 3.22 -6.87 -7.21
C ALA A 291 4.62 -6.39 -6.82
N GLN A 292 4.93 -5.17 -7.22
CA GLN A 292 6.05 -4.38 -6.75
C GLN A 292 5.55 -3.00 -6.36
N PHE A 293 5.88 -2.57 -5.14
CA PHE A 293 5.45 -1.30 -4.57
C PHE A 293 6.54 -0.26 -4.84
N TYR A 294 6.32 0.61 -5.83
CA TYR A 294 7.21 1.73 -6.11
C TYR A 294 6.88 2.88 -5.17
N GLN A 295 7.81 3.81 -5.00
CA GLN A 295 7.58 5.00 -4.18
C GLN A 295 6.62 5.94 -4.90
N GLU A 296 5.36 5.96 -4.48
CA GLU A 296 4.29 6.75 -5.06
C GLU A 296 4.59 8.27 -4.90
N GLN A 297 4.33 9.08 -5.93
CA GLN A 297 4.81 10.47 -5.97
C GLN A 297 4.14 11.38 -4.95
N GLN A 298 2.84 11.22 -4.68
CA GLN A 298 2.15 12.04 -3.67
C GLN A 298 2.63 11.64 -2.25
N SER A 299 2.88 10.36 -2.01
CA SER A 299 3.50 9.86 -0.79
C SER A 299 4.87 10.48 -0.56
N LEU A 300 5.70 10.55 -1.61
CA LEU A 300 6.99 11.25 -1.57
C LEU A 300 6.85 12.75 -1.33
N HIS A 301 5.79 13.38 -1.86
CA HIS A 301 5.53 14.81 -1.68
C HIS A 301 5.11 15.12 -0.23
N TYR A 302 4.16 14.35 0.32
CA TYR A 302 3.57 14.65 1.63
C TYR A 302 4.33 14.03 2.80
N ALA A 303 4.92 12.83 2.63
CA ALA A 303 5.41 12.00 3.72
C ALA A 303 6.69 11.22 3.38
N ARG A 304 7.66 11.83 2.67
CA ARG A 304 8.92 11.17 2.24
C ARG A 304 9.62 10.40 3.36
N SER A 305 9.68 10.96 4.56
CA SER A 305 10.34 10.28 5.70
C SER A 305 9.64 8.97 6.10
N ILE A 306 8.34 8.87 5.85
CA ILE A 306 7.58 7.65 6.12
C ILE A 306 7.80 6.64 4.98
N VAL A 307 7.84 7.10 3.71
CA VAL A 307 8.27 6.25 2.58
C VAL A 307 9.65 5.65 2.89
N ASP A 308 10.63 6.47 3.24
CA ASP A 308 12.00 6.01 3.56
C ASP A 308 12.00 5.01 4.74
N LYS A 309 11.15 5.22 5.75
CA LYS A 309 10.98 4.32 6.91
C LYS A 309 10.45 2.94 6.46
N VAL A 310 9.37 2.90 5.69
CA VAL A 310 8.72 1.66 5.24
C VAL A 310 9.62 0.89 4.27
N TRP A 311 10.21 1.55 3.27
CA TRP A 311 11.14 0.90 2.33
C TRP A 311 12.39 0.37 3.02
N ARG A 312 12.90 1.05 4.05
CA ARG A 312 13.98 0.53 4.89
C ARG A 312 13.53 -0.67 5.72
N ALA A 313 12.33 -0.63 6.30
CA ALA A 313 11.78 -1.75 7.06
C ALA A 313 11.68 -3.01 6.20
N SER A 314 11.23 -2.89 4.95
CA SER A 314 11.16 -4.02 4.01
C SER A 314 12.52 -4.67 3.74
N GLN A 315 13.59 -3.85 3.64
CA GLN A 315 14.96 -4.35 3.50
C GLN A 315 15.40 -5.13 4.75
N VAL A 316 15.10 -4.61 5.94
CA VAL A 316 15.47 -5.24 7.22
C VAL A 316 14.85 -6.63 7.36
N VAL A 317 13.59 -6.79 6.94
CA VAL A 317 12.87 -8.07 7.04
C VAL A 317 13.02 -8.97 5.81
N GLY A 318 13.84 -8.57 4.81
CA GLY A 318 14.19 -9.41 3.66
C GLY A 318 13.22 -9.33 2.49
N PHE A 319 12.28 -8.39 2.49
CA PHE A 319 11.28 -8.21 1.43
C PHE A 319 11.56 -7.01 0.50
N GLY A 320 12.79 -6.52 0.48
CA GLY A 320 13.16 -5.36 -0.35
C GLY A 320 12.93 -5.53 -1.86
N SER A 321 12.82 -6.76 -2.38
CA SER A 321 12.47 -7.01 -3.77
C SER A 321 11.03 -6.60 -4.12
N PHE A 322 10.11 -6.62 -3.15
CA PHE A 322 8.75 -6.12 -3.30
C PHE A 322 8.67 -4.58 -3.22
N PHE A 323 9.66 -3.95 -2.59
CA PHE A 323 9.74 -2.51 -2.35
C PHE A 323 11.00 -1.92 -3.01
N PRO A 324 11.07 -1.90 -4.37
CA PRO A 324 12.23 -1.33 -5.05
C PRO A 324 12.35 0.18 -4.75
N SER A 325 13.59 0.66 -4.57
CA SER A 325 13.86 2.11 -4.38
C SER A 325 13.76 2.86 -5.71
N ARG A 326 12.55 2.89 -6.28
CA ARG A 326 12.21 3.56 -7.54
C ARG A 326 10.96 4.40 -7.34
N GLU A 327 10.95 5.57 -7.93
CA GLU A 327 9.76 6.43 -7.96
C GLU A 327 8.73 5.85 -8.94
N GLY A 328 7.47 5.81 -8.50
CA GLY A 328 6.30 5.46 -9.30
C GLY A 328 5.65 6.70 -9.92
N VAL A 329 4.34 6.63 -10.09
CA VAL A 329 3.50 7.74 -10.57
C VAL A 329 2.70 8.33 -9.39
N GLY A 330 2.09 9.48 -9.59
CA GLY A 330 1.17 10.04 -8.60
C GLY A 330 -0.23 9.42 -8.77
N ILE A 331 -0.80 8.98 -7.66
CA ILE A 331 -2.11 8.32 -7.62
C ILE A 331 -3.11 9.20 -6.86
N THR A 332 -4.37 9.20 -7.31
CA THR A 332 -5.50 9.74 -6.54
C THR A 332 -6.12 8.59 -5.78
N ASP A 333 -6.07 8.68 -4.45
CA ASP A 333 -6.51 7.61 -3.56
C ASP A 333 -6.80 8.17 -2.15
N ASP A 334 -7.28 7.33 -1.24
CA ASP A 334 -7.69 7.64 0.15
C ASP A 334 -6.63 8.39 0.96
N HIS A 335 -5.34 8.20 0.68
CA HIS A 335 -4.26 8.94 1.35
C HIS A 335 -4.28 10.44 1.06
N LEU A 336 -4.85 10.88 -0.07
CA LEU A 336 -4.89 12.31 -0.42
C LEU A 336 -5.80 13.12 0.51
N PRO A 337 -7.07 12.75 0.78
CA PRO A 337 -7.88 13.41 1.79
C PRO A 337 -7.22 13.41 3.18
N VAL A 338 -6.59 12.31 3.59
CA VAL A 338 -5.86 12.21 4.86
C VAL A 338 -4.74 13.26 4.93
N ASN A 339 -3.95 13.41 3.86
CA ASN A 339 -2.90 14.42 3.77
C ASN A 339 -3.47 15.85 3.69
N ARG A 340 -4.43 16.06 2.79
CA ARG A 340 -4.86 17.40 2.40
C ARG A 340 -5.83 18.04 3.39
N VAL A 341 -6.71 17.23 3.98
CA VAL A 341 -7.80 17.70 4.85
C VAL A 341 -7.48 17.40 6.32
N ALA A 342 -7.24 16.13 6.68
CA ALA A 342 -6.91 15.74 8.04
C ALA A 342 -5.50 16.19 8.48
N LYS A 343 -4.63 16.59 7.53
CA LYS A 343 -3.25 17.05 7.78
C LYS A 343 -2.36 16.04 8.47
N ILE A 344 -2.61 14.75 8.25
CA ILE A 344 -1.80 13.66 8.72
C ILE A 344 -0.90 13.20 7.58
N PRO A 345 0.45 13.21 7.72
CA PRO A 345 1.34 12.68 6.69
C PRO A 345 1.01 11.21 6.43
N CYS A 346 0.50 10.89 5.25
CA CYS A 346 0.06 9.55 4.87
C CYS A 346 0.71 9.12 3.57
N ILE A 347 1.20 7.88 3.55
CA ILE A 347 1.72 7.24 2.33
C ILE A 347 0.73 6.22 1.81
N ASP A 348 0.90 5.86 0.56
CA ASP A 348 0.17 4.80 -0.11
C ASP A 348 1.15 3.66 -0.48
N ILE A 349 0.85 2.44 -0.05
CA ILE A 349 1.49 1.21 -0.50
C ILE A 349 0.57 0.61 -1.55
N ILE A 350 0.82 0.96 -2.80
CA ILE A 350 0.07 0.53 -3.97
C ILE A 350 1.02 -0.07 -5.02
N PRO A 351 0.64 -1.17 -5.71
CA PRO A 351 1.51 -1.77 -6.71
C PRO A 351 1.61 -0.90 -7.97
N TYR A 352 2.76 -0.98 -8.64
CA TYR A 352 2.97 -0.32 -9.91
C TYR A 352 3.54 -1.29 -10.94
N TYR A 353 2.82 -1.46 -12.06
CA TYR A 353 3.16 -2.35 -13.16
C TYR A 353 3.48 -1.53 -14.43
N PRO A 354 4.68 -0.94 -14.54
CA PRO A 354 5.00 0.00 -15.63
C PRO A 354 4.91 -0.61 -17.03
N ASP A 355 5.08 -1.93 -17.14
CA ASP A 355 5.09 -2.66 -18.41
C ASP A 355 3.75 -3.39 -18.69
N CYS A 356 2.74 -3.23 -17.84
CA CYS A 356 1.42 -3.83 -18.06
C CYS A 356 0.62 -3.03 -19.11
N PRO A 357 0.22 -3.65 -20.23
CA PRO A 357 -0.47 -2.94 -21.31
C PRO A 357 -1.91 -2.53 -20.96
N GLN A 358 -2.53 -3.17 -19.97
CA GLN A 358 -3.92 -2.91 -19.58
C GLN A 358 -4.02 -1.74 -18.60
N SER A 359 -3.20 -1.75 -17.56
CA SER A 359 -3.19 -0.70 -16.53
C SER A 359 -1.88 -0.71 -15.77
N SER A 360 -1.41 0.47 -15.36
CA SER A 360 -0.29 0.58 -14.43
C SER A 360 -0.59 0.02 -13.03
N PHE A 361 -1.86 -0.25 -12.71
CA PHE A 361 -2.32 -0.93 -11.50
C PHE A 361 -2.29 -2.46 -11.61
N GLY A 362 -1.99 -2.99 -12.81
CA GLY A 362 -1.85 -4.42 -13.08
C GLY A 362 -2.99 -5.01 -13.92
N PRO A 363 -2.87 -6.31 -14.26
CA PRO A 363 -3.76 -6.95 -15.24
C PRO A 363 -5.14 -7.28 -14.72
N THR A 364 -5.36 -7.28 -13.40
CA THR A 364 -6.65 -7.63 -12.78
C THR A 364 -7.44 -6.41 -12.31
N TRP A 365 -6.81 -5.23 -12.27
CA TRP A 365 -7.44 -4.01 -11.80
C TRP A 365 -8.70 -3.67 -12.59
N HIS A 366 -9.82 -3.52 -11.89
CA HIS A 366 -11.16 -3.26 -12.43
C HIS A 366 -11.60 -4.27 -13.50
N THR A 367 -11.27 -5.54 -13.29
CA THR A 367 -11.71 -6.65 -14.16
C THR A 367 -12.44 -7.72 -13.35
N VAL A 368 -13.17 -8.61 -14.03
CA VAL A 368 -13.78 -9.78 -13.37
C VAL A 368 -12.74 -10.80 -12.86
N ASN A 369 -11.47 -10.60 -13.19
CA ASN A 369 -10.36 -11.46 -12.75
C ASN A 369 -9.71 -10.96 -11.44
N ASP A 370 -10.20 -9.90 -10.82
CA ASP A 370 -9.76 -9.58 -9.46
C ASP A 370 -10.44 -10.51 -8.46
N ASP A 371 -9.93 -11.73 -8.39
CA ASP A 371 -10.43 -12.84 -7.59
C ASP A 371 -9.32 -13.53 -6.77
N MET A 372 -9.69 -14.50 -5.94
CA MET A 372 -8.75 -15.22 -5.06
C MET A 372 -7.68 -16.03 -5.80
N ALA A 373 -7.89 -16.37 -7.09
CA ALA A 373 -6.88 -17.09 -7.87
C ALA A 373 -5.66 -16.20 -8.21
N HIS A 374 -5.81 -14.88 -8.11
CA HIS A 374 -4.77 -13.89 -8.38
C HIS A 374 -4.14 -13.29 -7.12
N ILE A 375 -4.54 -13.76 -5.93
CA ILE A 375 -3.92 -13.36 -4.65
C ILE A 375 -2.69 -14.24 -4.36
N ASP A 376 -1.58 -13.58 -4.03
CA ASP A 376 -0.31 -14.20 -3.67
C ASP A 376 0.01 -14.01 -2.18
N ARG A 377 0.15 -15.13 -1.47
CA ARG A 377 0.54 -15.15 -0.05
C ARG A 377 1.90 -14.47 0.20
N ASN A 378 2.82 -14.54 -0.77
CA ASN A 378 4.13 -13.90 -0.61
C ASN A 378 4.01 -12.37 -0.64
N THR A 379 3.11 -11.83 -1.46
CA THR A 379 2.82 -10.39 -1.49
C THR A 379 2.21 -9.94 -0.16
N LEU A 380 1.19 -10.64 0.34
CA LEU A 380 0.60 -10.38 1.66
C LEU A 380 1.64 -10.48 2.79
N GLN A 381 2.52 -11.50 2.74
CA GLN A 381 3.62 -11.66 3.69
C GLN A 381 4.59 -10.50 3.66
N ALA A 382 4.98 -10.05 2.47
CA ALA A 382 5.94 -8.97 2.29
C ALA A 382 5.43 -7.66 2.88
N VAL A 383 4.17 -7.31 2.60
CA VAL A 383 3.55 -6.10 3.13
C VAL A 383 3.34 -6.22 4.64
N GLY A 384 2.70 -7.31 5.09
CA GLY A 384 2.39 -7.49 6.51
C GLY A 384 3.63 -7.53 7.40
N GLN A 385 4.69 -8.28 7.01
CA GLN A 385 5.93 -8.34 7.79
C GLN A 385 6.67 -6.99 7.79
N THR A 386 6.60 -6.23 6.69
CA THR A 386 7.15 -4.87 6.64
C THR A 386 6.45 -3.96 7.64
N LEU A 387 5.11 -4.02 7.72
CA LEU A 387 4.33 -3.24 8.68
C LEU A 387 4.58 -3.65 10.14
N ILE A 388 4.77 -4.95 10.40
CA ILE A 388 5.22 -5.43 11.73
C ILE A 388 6.55 -4.76 12.10
N GLN A 389 7.54 -4.77 11.20
CA GLN A 389 8.82 -4.11 11.43
C GLN A 389 8.65 -2.62 11.72
N VAL A 390 7.78 -1.92 10.98
CA VAL A 390 7.48 -0.51 11.20
C VAL A 390 6.90 -0.31 12.59
N LEU A 391 5.82 -1.02 12.94
CA LEU A 391 5.09 -0.84 14.20
C LEU A 391 5.96 -1.16 15.43
N TRP A 392 6.75 -2.24 15.40
CA TRP A 392 7.60 -2.65 16.53
C TRP A 392 8.94 -1.91 16.61
N SER A 393 9.24 -1.04 15.62
CA SER A 393 10.42 -0.14 15.67
C SER A 393 10.10 1.25 16.21
N GLU A 394 8.83 1.56 16.51
CA GLU A 394 8.40 2.82 17.12
C GLU A 394 8.62 2.79 18.63
#